data_92e94ba93567dc4af11ee444c8357b3e
#
_entry.id   92e94ba93567dc4af11ee444c8357b3e
#
_cell.length_a   1.000
_cell.length_b   1.000
_cell.length_c   1.000
_cell.angle_alpha   90.00
_cell.angle_beta   90.00
_cell.angle_gamma   90.00
#
_symmetry.space_group_name_H-M   'P 1'
#
loop_
_entity.id
_entity.type
_entity.pdbx_description
1 polymer ?
#
loop_
_entity_poly.entity_id
_entity_poly.type
_entity_poly.pdbx_seq_one_letter_code
_entity_poly.pdbx_strand_id
1 'polypeptide(L)'
;MELLAENYNQKPVIVYVGDAEMRGRFGYNESVTGFNYRAERGDFVEVLNRIRADSGSDVHSYYYMNSLVVDQSFPGLAGQNSLVFNHPVFDRYPHVGKIWIGTESVAVAHYDVPRNIACCVLGRRRYTLFRPEQIRNLYPGPLAPTPGGQVVTMANLSQPDFERFPRLREALDEAWIADLEPGDALYYPSLWWHEVEARDRFNVMMNYWWVDSPAYMGDPMDVLMHAMLGLRDRPLVDRQGWRALFDYYIFGDNAVPRAHLPEQTQGALADMNEENARRIRDVVAYSLKR
;
A
#
# COMPACT_ATOMS: atom_id res chain seq x y z
N MET A 1 -19.71 10.70 13.13
CA MET A 1 -20.39 10.57 11.83
C MET A 1 -20.91 11.92 11.30
N GLU A 2 -21.57 12.73 12.12
CA GLU A 2 -22.13 14.03 11.70
C GLU A 2 -21.07 14.97 11.14
N LEU A 3 -19.96 15.18 11.86
CA LEU A 3 -18.86 16.00 11.38
C LEU A 3 -18.33 15.55 9.99
N LEU A 4 -18.27 14.26 9.73
CA LEU A 4 -17.84 13.73 8.44
C LEU A 4 -18.89 14.03 7.36
N ALA A 5 -20.18 13.84 7.65
CA ALA A 5 -21.27 14.12 6.73
C ALA A 5 -21.35 15.60 6.33
N GLU A 6 -21.21 16.52 7.30
CA GLU A 6 -21.24 17.96 7.11
C GLU A 6 -20.08 18.49 6.25
N ASN A 7 -18.91 17.83 6.31
CA ASN A 7 -17.70 18.26 5.61
C ASN A 7 -17.44 17.52 4.31
N TYR A 8 -18.27 16.54 3.94
CA TYR A 8 -18.12 15.77 2.73
C TYR A 8 -18.56 16.54 1.48
N ASN A 9 -17.87 16.33 0.37
CA ASN A 9 -18.07 17.06 -0.90
C ASN A 9 -19.31 16.65 -1.71
N GLN A 10 -20.18 15.79 -1.16
CA GLN A 10 -21.42 15.26 -1.75
C GLN A 10 -21.22 14.44 -3.05
N LYS A 11 -20.00 14.04 -3.41
CA LYS A 11 -19.76 13.16 -4.54
C LYS A 11 -20.02 11.70 -4.14
N PRO A 12 -20.46 10.84 -5.07
CA PRO A 12 -20.61 9.41 -4.76
C PRO A 12 -19.29 8.78 -4.32
N VAL A 13 -19.37 8.00 -3.25
CA VAL A 13 -18.24 7.24 -2.69
C VAL A 13 -18.29 5.79 -3.15
N ILE A 14 -17.12 5.15 -3.24
CA ILE A 14 -17.02 3.71 -3.37
C ILE A 14 -16.87 3.13 -1.96
N VAL A 15 -17.74 2.18 -1.63
CA VAL A 15 -17.68 1.42 -0.39
C VAL A 15 -17.54 -0.06 -0.70
N TYR A 16 -16.61 -0.72 -0.05
CA TYR A 16 -16.52 -2.17 -0.06
C TYR A 16 -17.43 -2.72 1.02
N VAL A 17 -18.30 -3.67 0.63
CA VAL A 17 -19.28 -4.27 1.51
C VAL A 17 -19.05 -5.78 1.53
N GLY A 18 -18.84 -6.29 2.72
CA GLY A 18 -18.68 -7.72 2.96
C GLY A 18 -19.76 -8.27 3.85
N ASP A 19 -20.10 -9.53 3.66
CA ASP A 19 -21.10 -10.23 4.43
C ASP A 19 -20.53 -10.73 5.78
N ALA A 20 -21.40 -11.10 6.72
CA ALA A 20 -21.00 -11.50 8.07
C ALA A 20 -19.98 -12.66 8.12
N GLU A 21 -20.06 -13.57 7.14
CA GLU A 21 -19.18 -14.76 7.06
C GLU A 21 -17.70 -14.40 6.86
N MET A 22 -17.39 -13.24 6.21
CA MET A 22 -16.01 -12.82 6.01
C MET A 22 -15.30 -12.32 7.28
N ARG A 23 -16.06 -12.08 8.35
CA ARG A 23 -15.57 -11.60 9.67
C ARG A 23 -14.65 -10.37 9.55
N GLY A 24 -15.04 -9.43 8.67
CA GLY A 24 -14.32 -8.20 8.43
C GLY A 24 -13.01 -8.32 7.64
N ARG A 25 -12.60 -9.52 7.21
CA ARG A 25 -11.34 -9.73 6.48
C ARG A 25 -11.53 -9.50 4.99
N PHE A 26 -11.17 -8.31 4.50
CA PHE A 26 -11.23 -7.94 3.09
C PHE A 26 -10.07 -8.55 2.30
N GLY A 27 -10.35 -9.52 1.42
CA GLY A 27 -9.34 -10.26 0.69
C GLY A 27 -9.89 -11.01 -0.50
N TYR A 28 -9.24 -12.11 -0.86
CA TYR A 28 -9.70 -12.99 -1.93
C TYR A 28 -10.86 -13.89 -1.47
N ASN A 29 -11.67 -14.32 -2.44
CA ASN A 29 -12.59 -15.44 -2.27
C ASN A 29 -11.79 -16.76 -2.17
N GLU A 30 -12.45 -17.86 -1.84
CA GLU A 30 -11.81 -19.17 -1.66
C GLU A 30 -11.02 -19.66 -2.89
N SER A 31 -11.51 -19.36 -4.09
CA SER A 31 -10.88 -19.77 -5.36
C SER A 31 -9.75 -18.83 -5.82
N VAL A 32 -9.55 -17.70 -5.14
CA VAL A 32 -8.54 -16.67 -5.50
C VAL A 32 -8.78 -16.06 -6.90
N THR A 33 -9.99 -16.22 -7.45
CA THR A 33 -10.37 -15.68 -8.76
C THR A 33 -11.08 -14.33 -8.67
N GLY A 34 -11.39 -13.88 -7.46
CA GLY A 34 -12.08 -12.63 -7.15
C GLY A 34 -11.96 -12.31 -5.67
N PHE A 35 -12.80 -11.39 -5.21
CA PHE A 35 -12.77 -10.90 -3.83
C PHE A 35 -13.97 -11.44 -3.03
N ASN A 36 -13.84 -11.48 -1.72
CA ASN A 36 -14.89 -11.90 -0.80
C ASN A 36 -15.81 -10.74 -0.38
N TYR A 37 -15.74 -9.63 -1.10
CA TYR A 37 -16.58 -8.44 -0.89
C TYR A 37 -17.05 -7.90 -2.25
N ARG A 38 -18.04 -7.02 -2.22
CA ARG A 38 -18.53 -6.28 -3.38
C ARG A 38 -18.20 -4.80 -3.26
N ALA A 39 -17.91 -4.14 -4.38
CA ALA A 39 -17.75 -2.69 -4.46
C ALA A 39 -19.10 -2.07 -4.85
N GLU A 40 -19.59 -1.15 -4.03
CA GLU A 40 -20.81 -0.41 -4.28
C GLU A 40 -20.47 1.08 -4.44
N ARG A 41 -21.19 1.76 -5.33
CA ARG A 41 -21.12 3.22 -5.45
C ARG A 41 -22.40 3.81 -4.88
N GLY A 42 -22.28 4.71 -3.92
CA GLY A 42 -23.42 5.25 -3.22
C GLY A 42 -23.19 6.67 -2.68
N ASP A 43 -24.22 7.23 -2.08
CA ASP A 43 -24.12 8.47 -1.31
C ASP A 43 -23.39 8.20 0.01
N PHE A 44 -22.50 9.12 0.38
CA PHE A 44 -21.68 8.97 1.59
C PHE A 44 -22.52 8.95 2.87
N VAL A 45 -23.54 9.81 2.95
CA VAL A 45 -24.40 9.90 4.13
C VAL A 45 -25.30 8.67 4.26
N GLU A 46 -25.79 8.14 3.13
CA GLU A 46 -26.53 6.87 3.12
C GLU A 46 -25.65 5.71 3.61
N VAL A 47 -24.39 5.64 3.19
CA VAL A 47 -23.45 4.62 3.68
C VAL A 47 -23.22 4.76 5.19
N LEU A 48 -23.02 5.99 5.72
CA LEU A 48 -22.91 6.22 7.16
C LEU A 48 -24.17 5.80 7.93
N ASN A 49 -25.37 6.03 7.36
CA ASN A 49 -26.62 5.59 7.96
C ASN A 49 -26.77 4.08 7.99
N ARG A 50 -26.33 3.36 6.93
CA ARG A 50 -26.27 1.89 6.90
C ARG A 50 -25.35 1.36 8.00
N ILE A 51 -24.13 1.90 8.14
CA ILE A 51 -23.18 1.54 9.20
C ILE A 51 -23.81 1.77 10.59
N ARG A 52 -24.52 2.89 10.77
CA ARG A 52 -25.22 3.20 12.03
C ARG A 52 -26.34 2.21 12.35
N ALA A 53 -27.13 1.85 11.36
CA ALA A 53 -28.21 0.88 11.50
C ALA A 53 -27.71 -0.52 11.86
N ASP A 54 -26.64 -0.97 11.21
CA ASP A 54 -26.03 -2.28 11.42
C ASP A 54 -25.27 -2.39 12.74
N SER A 55 -24.85 -1.27 13.33
CA SER A 55 -24.00 -1.25 14.54
C SER A 55 -24.67 -1.85 15.79
N GLY A 56 -26.01 -1.97 15.80
CA GLY A 56 -26.78 -2.57 16.88
C GLY A 56 -27.09 -4.06 16.68
N SER A 57 -26.71 -4.67 15.54
CA SER A 57 -27.01 -6.05 15.21
C SER A 57 -25.83 -6.97 15.52
N ASP A 58 -26.12 -8.19 15.99
CA ASP A 58 -25.10 -9.26 16.16
C ASP A 58 -24.64 -9.82 14.80
N VAL A 59 -25.52 -9.76 13.79
CA VAL A 59 -25.20 -10.10 12.40
C VAL A 59 -25.26 -8.83 11.57
N HIS A 60 -24.12 -8.37 11.13
CA HIS A 60 -24.00 -7.11 10.39
C HIS A 60 -23.11 -7.27 9.16
N SER A 61 -23.26 -6.38 8.22
CA SER A 61 -22.33 -6.25 7.10
C SER A 61 -21.09 -5.46 7.52
N TYR A 62 -19.97 -5.75 6.86
CA TYR A 62 -18.74 -5.00 7.02
C TYR A 62 -18.61 -3.97 5.92
N TYR A 63 -18.29 -2.73 6.30
CA TYR A 63 -18.17 -1.60 5.38
C TYR A 63 -16.76 -1.03 5.43
N TYR A 64 -16.19 -0.75 4.27
CA TYR A 64 -14.87 -0.16 4.18
C TYR A 64 -14.76 0.84 3.02
N MET A 65 -14.63 2.11 3.35
CA MET A 65 -14.33 3.19 2.42
C MET A 65 -12.84 3.49 2.51
N ASN A 66 -12.11 3.14 1.47
CA ASN A 66 -10.67 3.22 1.47
C ASN A 66 -10.13 4.43 0.71
N SER A 67 -9.03 4.98 1.21
CA SER A 67 -8.13 5.86 0.45
C SER A 67 -8.80 7.13 -0.12
N LEU A 68 -9.80 7.70 0.57
CA LEU A 68 -10.40 8.97 0.15
C LEU A 68 -9.40 10.11 0.38
N VAL A 69 -9.07 10.87 -0.66
CA VAL A 69 -8.16 12.03 -0.55
C VAL A 69 -8.86 13.15 0.24
N VAL A 70 -8.26 13.56 1.36
CA VAL A 70 -8.90 14.47 2.33
C VAL A 70 -9.25 15.82 1.69
N ASP A 71 -8.31 16.45 0.98
CA ASP A 71 -8.53 17.77 0.35
C ASP A 71 -9.65 17.75 -0.69
N GLN A 72 -9.85 16.60 -1.33
CA GLN A 72 -10.88 16.44 -2.35
C GLN A 72 -12.23 16.03 -1.78
N SER A 73 -12.23 15.14 -0.78
CA SER A 73 -13.43 14.53 -0.24
C SER A 73 -14.02 15.32 0.95
N PHE A 74 -13.17 15.95 1.73
CA PHE A 74 -13.52 16.66 2.97
C PHE A 74 -12.84 18.04 3.03
N PRO A 75 -13.14 18.95 2.09
CA PRO A 75 -12.46 20.25 2.01
C PRO A 75 -12.60 21.10 3.28
N GLY A 76 -13.73 20.96 4.01
CA GLY A 76 -13.93 21.66 5.28
C GLY A 76 -13.04 21.14 6.42
N LEU A 77 -12.69 19.84 6.41
CA LEU A 77 -11.76 19.27 7.39
C LEU A 77 -10.31 19.59 7.04
N ALA A 78 -9.95 19.60 5.78
CA ALA A 78 -8.60 19.86 5.32
C ALA A 78 -8.03 21.19 5.84
N GLY A 79 -8.82 22.25 5.79
CA GLY A 79 -8.42 23.59 6.25
C GLY A 79 -8.27 23.73 7.77
N GLN A 80 -8.90 22.87 8.57
CA GLN A 80 -8.92 22.95 10.02
C GLN A 80 -8.00 21.97 10.71
N ASN A 81 -7.65 20.86 10.04
CA ASN A 81 -6.96 19.71 10.65
C ASN A 81 -5.71 19.27 9.87
N SER A 82 -5.13 20.14 9.06
CA SER A 82 -3.88 19.83 8.36
C SER A 82 -2.74 19.70 9.35
N LEU A 83 -2.06 18.55 9.33
CA LEU A 83 -0.80 18.39 10.04
C LEU A 83 0.31 19.14 9.28
N VAL A 84 1.10 19.91 10.00
CA VAL A 84 2.28 20.57 9.45
C VAL A 84 3.51 19.73 9.86
N PHE A 85 4.17 19.15 8.87
CA PHE A 85 5.40 18.39 9.10
C PHE A 85 6.62 19.29 8.86
N ASN A 86 7.32 19.64 9.94
CA ASN A 86 8.54 20.48 9.88
C ASN A 86 9.78 19.62 9.53
N HIS A 87 9.82 19.07 8.33
CA HIS A 87 10.96 18.30 7.85
C HIS A 87 11.25 18.65 6.38
N PRO A 88 12.50 18.91 5.99
CA PRO A 88 12.87 19.37 4.63
C PRO A 88 12.43 18.42 3.50
N VAL A 89 12.16 17.15 3.78
CA VAL A 89 11.65 16.20 2.79
C VAL A 89 10.32 16.65 2.20
N PHE A 90 9.45 17.28 3.00
CA PHE A 90 8.11 17.71 2.57
C PHE A 90 8.12 18.99 1.74
N ASP A 91 9.20 19.78 1.80
CA ASP A 91 9.39 20.92 0.90
C ASP A 91 9.62 20.45 -0.55
N ARG A 92 10.25 19.27 -0.69
CA ARG A 92 10.59 18.69 -1.98
C ARG A 92 9.58 17.62 -2.45
N TYR A 93 9.04 16.86 -1.53
CA TYR A 93 8.12 15.75 -1.78
C TYR A 93 6.86 15.92 -0.91
N PRO A 94 5.85 16.63 -1.41
CA PRO A 94 4.64 16.88 -0.63
C PRO A 94 3.90 15.57 -0.32
N HIS A 95 3.32 15.52 0.87
CA HIS A 95 2.50 14.40 1.29
C HIS A 95 1.06 14.55 0.78
N VAL A 96 0.36 13.42 0.69
CA VAL A 96 -1.08 13.36 0.40
C VAL A 96 -1.80 12.79 1.60
N GLY A 97 -2.72 13.58 2.17
CA GLY A 97 -3.59 13.14 3.25
C GLY A 97 -4.74 12.28 2.71
N LYS A 98 -4.95 11.11 3.31
CA LYS A 98 -6.05 10.20 2.99
C LYS A 98 -6.81 9.82 4.24
N ILE A 99 -8.11 9.52 4.08
CA ILE A 99 -8.98 9.08 5.16
C ILE A 99 -9.59 7.72 4.82
N TRP A 100 -9.74 6.91 5.83
CA TRP A 100 -10.24 5.54 5.78
C TRP A 100 -11.34 5.39 6.82
N ILE A 101 -12.53 4.99 6.38
CA ILE A 101 -13.73 4.98 7.21
C ILE A 101 -14.40 3.63 7.06
N GLY A 102 -14.80 3.01 8.16
CA GLY A 102 -15.49 1.74 8.09
C GLY A 102 -15.88 1.17 9.44
N THR A 103 -16.33 -0.06 9.40
CA THR A 103 -16.60 -0.87 10.58
C THR A 103 -15.33 -1.59 11.04
N GLU A 104 -15.44 -2.47 12.01
CA GLU A 104 -14.38 -3.44 12.33
C GLU A 104 -13.97 -4.19 11.06
N SER A 105 -12.67 -4.27 10.82
CA SER A 105 -12.17 -4.83 9.57
C SER A 105 -10.70 -5.21 9.66
N VAL A 106 -10.29 -6.12 8.81
CA VAL A 106 -8.91 -6.50 8.60
C VAL A 106 -8.50 -6.16 7.17
N ALA A 107 -7.65 -5.16 7.03
CA ALA A 107 -6.89 -4.96 5.80
C ALA A 107 -5.73 -5.95 5.81
N VAL A 108 -5.86 -7.01 5.01
CA VAL A 108 -4.92 -8.14 4.94
C VAL A 108 -3.51 -7.66 4.69
N ALA A 109 -2.51 -8.30 5.30
CA ALA A 109 -1.12 -7.87 5.21
C ALA A 109 -0.66 -7.69 3.77
N HIS A 110 -0.21 -6.47 3.47
CA HIS A 110 0.24 -5.97 2.18
C HIS A 110 1.38 -4.97 2.38
N TYR A 111 1.95 -4.48 1.31
CA TYR A 111 2.92 -3.39 1.35
C TYR A 111 2.49 -2.25 0.45
N ASP A 112 2.85 -1.02 0.83
CA ASP A 112 2.66 0.17 0.04
C ASP A 112 4.00 0.75 -0.42
N VAL A 113 4.03 1.36 -1.60
CA VAL A 113 5.22 2.05 -2.12
C VAL A 113 5.51 3.35 -1.35
N PRO A 114 4.52 4.19 -1.02
CA PRO A 114 4.77 5.38 -0.22
C PRO A 114 5.22 5.06 1.21
N ARG A 115 5.99 5.97 1.81
CA ARG A 115 6.15 6.06 3.26
C ARG A 115 4.85 6.50 3.89
N ASN A 116 4.60 6.13 5.12
CA ASN A 116 3.31 6.30 5.74
C ASN A 116 3.42 6.81 7.19
N ILE A 117 2.63 7.83 7.52
CA ILE A 117 2.27 8.15 8.89
C ILE A 117 0.77 7.89 9.02
N ALA A 118 0.40 6.87 9.78
CA ALA A 118 -0.99 6.48 10.03
C ALA A 118 -1.44 7.03 11.38
N CYS A 119 -2.50 7.84 11.38
CA CYS A 119 -3.08 8.48 12.54
C CYS A 119 -4.41 7.82 12.91
N CYS A 120 -4.53 7.28 14.10
CA CYS A 120 -5.77 6.75 14.64
C CYS A 120 -6.66 7.92 15.07
N VAL A 121 -7.80 8.13 14.36
CA VAL A 121 -8.70 9.27 14.64
C VAL A 121 -9.87 8.82 15.50
N LEU A 122 -10.45 7.67 15.20
CA LEU A 122 -11.57 7.09 15.95
C LEU A 122 -11.52 5.57 15.88
N GLY A 123 -11.85 4.92 16.98
CA GLY A 123 -11.73 3.49 17.16
C GLY A 123 -10.29 3.06 17.41
N ARG A 124 -10.10 1.83 17.87
CA ARG A 124 -8.77 1.24 18.16
C ARG A 124 -8.29 0.45 16.95
N ARG A 125 -6.98 0.44 16.76
CA ARG A 125 -6.36 -0.30 15.66
C ARG A 125 -5.17 -1.10 16.15
N ARG A 126 -4.97 -2.27 15.53
CA ARG A 126 -3.70 -3.00 15.64
C ARG A 126 -3.02 -3.02 14.27
N TYR A 127 -1.75 -2.72 14.28
CA TYR A 127 -0.85 -2.93 13.17
C TYR A 127 0.07 -4.10 13.49
N THR A 128 0.18 -5.03 12.55
CA THR A 128 1.20 -6.08 12.55
C THR A 128 2.12 -5.82 11.39
N LEU A 129 3.39 -5.47 11.67
CA LEU A 129 4.35 -4.99 10.69
C LEU A 129 5.45 -6.02 10.47
N PHE A 130 5.90 -6.12 9.22
CA PHE A 130 7.00 -7.01 8.85
C PHE A 130 7.96 -6.27 7.91
N ARG A 131 9.24 -6.59 8.04
CA ARG A 131 10.26 -6.10 7.11
C ARG A 131 10.03 -6.65 5.70
N PRO A 132 10.44 -5.93 4.64
CA PRO A 132 10.30 -6.40 3.25
C PRO A 132 10.93 -7.78 2.99
N GLU A 133 12.01 -8.14 3.72
CA GLU A 133 12.70 -9.41 3.60
C GLU A 133 11.83 -10.62 3.99
N GLN A 134 10.77 -10.40 4.77
CA GLN A 134 9.81 -11.43 5.16
C GLN A 134 8.85 -11.83 4.02
N ILE A 135 8.96 -11.24 2.83
CA ILE A 135 8.09 -11.52 1.68
C ILE A 135 7.91 -13.02 1.41
N ARG A 136 8.98 -13.80 1.49
CA ARG A 136 8.94 -15.26 1.28
C ARG A 136 8.10 -15.96 2.35
N ASN A 137 8.13 -15.47 3.58
CA ASN A 137 7.48 -16.04 4.75
C ASN A 137 6.01 -15.59 4.88
N LEU A 138 5.64 -14.53 4.17
CA LEU A 138 4.28 -13.98 4.13
C LEU A 138 3.42 -14.54 2.99
N TYR A 139 3.96 -15.39 2.12
CA TYR A 139 3.20 -16.06 1.05
C TYR A 139 2.36 -15.10 0.22
N PRO A 140 2.97 -14.20 -0.57
CA PRO A 140 2.25 -13.24 -1.41
C PRO A 140 1.27 -13.93 -2.35
N GLY A 141 0.12 -13.33 -2.54
CA GLY A 141 -0.88 -13.73 -3.52
C GLY A 141 -0.53 -13.27 -4.94
N PRO A 142 -1.50 -13.34 -5.86
CA PRO A 142 -1.33 -12.89 -7.24
C PRO A 142 -0.89 -11.43 -7.34
N LEU A 143 -0.08 -11.11 -8.35
CA LEU A 143 0.26 -9.72 -8.68
C LEU A 143 -0.95 -8.96 -9.25
N ALA A 144 -1.91 -9.67 -9.85
CA ALA A 144 -3.18 -9.15 -10.33
C ALA A 144 -4.20 -10.31 -10.50
N PRO A 145 -5.50 -10.07 -10.19
CA PRO A 145 -6.03 -8.88 -9.53
C PRO A 145 -5.65 -8.82 -8.05
N THR A 146 -5.67 -7.62 -7.45
CA THR A 146 -5.36 -7.40 -6.03
C THR A 146 -6.53 -6.75 -5.29
N PRO A 147 -6.77 -7.06 -4.00
CA PRO A 147 -7.92 -6.55 -3.25
C PRO A 147 -7.95 -5.04 -3.04
N GLY A 148 -6.81 -4.37 -3.03
CA GLY A 148 -6.71 -2.93 -2.75
C GLY A 148 -5.68 -2.21 -3.61
N GLY A 149 -5.27 -2.81 -4.73
CA GLY A 149 -4.22 -2.30 -5.60
C GLY A 149 -2.83 -2.86 -5.30
N GLN A 150 -2.63 -3.47 -4.13
CA GLN A 150 -1.36 -4.06 -3.71
C GLN A 150 -1.49 -5.57 -3.48
N VAL A 151 -0.37 -6.27 -3.65
CA VAL A 151 -0.27 -7.70 -3.34
C VAL A 151 -0.51 -7.91 -1.85
N VAL A 152 -1.36 -8.87 -1.51
CA VAL A 152 -1.65 -9.22 -0.13
C VAL A 152 -1.16 -10.64 0.19
N THR A 153 -0.93 -10.93 1.47
CA THR A 153 -0.64 -12.29 1.92
C THR A 153 -1.82 -13.23 1.69
N MET A 154 -1.53 -14.48 1.34
CA MET A 154 -2.51 -15.57 1.30
C MET A 154 -2.75 -16.20 2.69
N ALA A 155 -1.85 -15.95 3.65
CA ALA A 155 -1.97 -16.48 4.99
C ALA A 155 -2.90 -15.62 5.87
N ASN A 156 -3.62 -16.27 6.77
CA ASN A 156 -4.40 -15.59 7.80
C ASN A 156 -3.55 -15.44 9.05
N LEU A 157 -3.18 -14.19 9.42
CA LEU A 157 -2.28 -13.95 10.55
C LEU A 157 -2.96 -14.20 11.91
N SER A 158 -4.28 -13.97 12.00
CA SER A 158 -5.04 -14.19 13.23
C SER A 158 -5.45 -15.66 13.47
N GLN A 159 -5.49 -16.46 12.40
CA GLN A 159 -5.77 -17.90 12.44
C GLN A 159 -4.78 -18.63 11.51
N PRO A 160 -3.51 -18.73 11.91
CA PRO A 160 -2.45 -19.23 11.05
C PRO A 160 -2.57 -20.74 10.79
N ASP A 161 -2.60 -21.09 9.51
CA ASP A 161 -2.49 -22.47 9.04
C ASP A 161 -1.01 -22.80 8.75
N PHE A 162 -0.33 -23.33 9.74
CA PHE A 162 1.09 -23.67 9.62
C PHE A 162 1.37 -24.95 8.83
N GLU A 163 0.36 -25.76 8.53
CA GLU A 163 0.53 -26.90 7.61
C GLU A 163 0.62 -26.39 6.17
N ARG A 164 -0.27 -25.49 5.80
CA ARG A 164 -0.28 -24.86 4.48
C ARG A 164 0.81 -23.79 4.32
N PHE A 165 1.09 -23.01 5.36
CA PHE A 165 2.02 -21.88 5.37
C PHE A 165 3.11 -22.02 6.45
N PRO A 166 3.99 -23.05 6.37
CA PRO A 166 4.92 -23.37 7.47
C PRO A 166 5.89 -22.23 7.83
N ARG A 167 6.37 -21.46 6.84
CA ARG A 167 7.29 -20.33 7.10
C ARG A 167 6.61 -19.10 7.73
N LEU A 168 5.27 -19.07 7.78
CA LEU A 168 4.58 -17.98 8.43
C LEU A 168 4.99 -17.84 9.91
N ARG A 169 5.37 -18.92 10.56
CA ARG A 169 5.89 -18.91 11.93
C ARG A 169 7.11 -18.00 12.06
N GLU A 170 8.06 -18.09 11.12
CA GLU A 170 9.26 -17.25 11.10
C GLU A 170 8.89 -15.75 10.95
N ALA A 171 7.90 -15.44 10.10
CA ALA A 171 7.45 -14.05 9.96
C ALA A 171 6.78 -13.53 11.25
N LEU A 172 5.92 -14.33 11.89
CA LEU A 172 5.23 -13.95 13.11
C LEU A 172 6.18 -13.76 14.31
N ASP A 173 7.24 -14.56 14.39
CA ASP A 173 8.26 -14.46 15.44
C ASP A 173 9.05 -13.14 15.33
N GLU A 174 9.15 -12.55 14.14
CA GLU A 174 9.82 -11.27 13.86
C GLU A 174 8.86 -10.09 13.68
N ALA A 175 7.56 -10.30 13.88
CA ALA A 175 6.55 -9.28 13.68
C ALA A 175 6.66 -8.15 14.72
N TRP A 176 6.43 -6.92 14.27
CA TRP A 176 6.30 -5.76 15.13
C TRP A 176 4.81 -5.44 15.29
N ILE A 177 4.36 -5.28 16.53
CA ILE A 177 2.96 -5.02 16.83
C ILE A 177 2.83 -3.63 17.44
N ALA A 178 1.89 -2.84 16.92
CA ALA A 178 1.51 -1.57 17.48
C ALA A 178 -0.02 -1.52 17.68
N ASP A 179 -0.46 -1.37 18.91
CA ASP A 179 -1.85 -1.07 19.24
C ASP A 179 -2.01 0.44 19.34
N LEU A 180 -2.92 1.01 18.56
CA LEU A 180 -3.17 2.45 18.50
C LEU A 180 -4.55 2.78 19.05
N GLU A 181 -4.60 3.82 19.86
CA GLU A 181 -5.82 4.48 20.34
C GLU A 181 -6.03 5.82 19.60
N PRO A 182 -7.25 6.42 19.67
CA PRO A 182 -7.49 7.73 19.10
C PRO A 182 -6.50 8.78 19.63
N GLY A 183 -5.79 9.44 18.70
CA GLY A 183 -4.72 10.39 18.99
C GLY A 183 -3.31 9.85 18.71
N ASP A 184 -3.13 8.53 18.62
CA ASP A 184 -1.84 7.93 18.31
C ASP A 184 -1.53 8.02 16.81
N ALA A 185 -0.24 8.08 16.50
CA ALA A 185 0.29 8.02 15.14
C ALA A 185 1.44 7.01 15.03
N LEU A 186 1.46 6.25 13.94
CA LEU A 186 2.48 5.27 13.63
C LEU A 186 3.16 5.62 12.31
N TYR A 187 4.48 5.79 12.35
CA TYR A 187 5.31 5.84 11.13
C TYR A 187 5.83 4.45 10.77
N TYR A 188 5.73 4.10 9.49
CA TYR A 188 6.43 2.94 8.93
C TYR A 188 6.97 3.25 7.52
N PRO A 189 8.14 2.64 7.17
CA PRO A 189 8.80 2.90 5.91
C PRO A 189 8.04 2.34 4.70
N SER A 190 8.45 2.79 3.51
CA SER A 190 8.08 2.19 2.21
C SER A 190 8.33 0.69 2.20
N LEU A 191 7.45 -0.07 1.54
CA LEU A 191 7.52 -1.50 1.33
C LEU A 191 7.45 -2.40 2.58
N TRP A 192 7.27 -1.83 3.76
CA TRP A 192 6.99 -2.64 4.94
C TRP A 192 5.62 -3.28 4.82
N TRP A 193 5.58 -4.59 5.02
CA TRP A 193 4.32 -5.32 5.08
C TRP A 193 3.57 -4.93 6.34
N HIS A 194 2.26 -4.75 6.20
CA HIS A 194 1.41 -4.40 7.34
C HIS A 194 0.00 -4.98 7.18
N GLU A 195 -0.46 -5.66 8.23
CA GLU A 195 -1.87 -5.97 8.44
C GLU A 195 -2.46 -4.93 9.38
N VAL A 196 -3.67 -4.45 9.09
CA VAL A 196 -4.34 -3.44 9.91
C VAL A 196 -5.70 -3.96 10.35
N GLU A 197 -5.85 -4.16 11.64
CA GLU A 197 -7.10 -4.52 12.27
C GLU A 197 -7.78 -3.28 12.85
N ALA A 198 -8.94 -2.89 12.34
CA ALA A 198 -9.85 -1.93 12.96
C ALA A 198 -10.77 -2.69 13.92
N ARG A 199 -10.78 -2.33 15.21
CA ARG A 199 -11.31 -3.17 16.29
C ARG A 199 -12.65 -2.74 16.87
N ASP A 200 -13.12 -1.56 16.50
CA ASP A 200 -14.39 -1.03 17.00
C ASP A 200 -15.44 -0.99 15.91
N ARG A 201 -16.73 -0.92 16.28
CA ARG A 201 -17.88 -0.92 15.36
C ARG A 201 -17.86 0.22 14.33
N PHE A 202 -17.18 1.32 14.65
CA PHE A 202 -16.97 2.43 13.74
C PHE A 202 -15.56 2.98 13.92
N ASN A 203 -14.83 3.08 12.82
CA ASN A 203 -13.43 3.46 12.81
C ASN A 203 -13.15 4.52 11.77
N VAL A 204 -12.28 5.46 12.12
CA VAL A 204 -11.73 6.47 11.22
C VAL A 204 -10.22 6.51 11.41
N MET A 205 -9.50 6.44 10.31
CA MET A 205 -8.06 6.61 10.26
C MET A 205 -7.73 7.67 9.21
N MET A 206 -6.75 8.50 9.48
CA MET A 206 -6.11 9.33 8.47
C MET A 206 -4.67 8.89 8.30
N ASN A 207 -4.15 8.97 7.08
CA ASN A 207 -2.74 8.75 6.85
C ASN A 207 -2.17 9.78 5.89
N TYR A 208 -0.85 9.96 5.97
CA TYR A 208 -0.08 10.86 5.13
C TYR A 208 0.96 10.05 4.38
N TRP A 209 0.81 10.02 3.05
CA TRP A 209 1.67 9.29 2.15
C TRP A 209 2.58 10.23 1.39
N TRP A 210 3.86 9.87 1.28
CA TRP A 210 4.82 10.54 0.40
C TRP A 210 5.84 9.56 -0.17
N VAL A 211 6.45 9.95 -1.26
CA VAL A 211 7.51 9.20 -1.93
C VAL A 211 8.71 10.12 -2.10
N ASP A 212 9.87 9.73 -1.52
CA ASP A 212 11.10 10.55 -1.57
C ASP A 212 11.85 10.37 -2.89
N SER A 213 11.14 10.25 -3.99
CA SER A 213 11.74 10.14 -5.31
C SER A 213 11.04 11.04 -6.30
N PRO A 214 11.79 11.62 -7.25
CA PRO A 214 11.21 12.47 -8.28
C PRO A 214 10.18 11.72 -9.13
N ALA A 215 9.09 12.41 -9.51
CA ALA A 215 8.01 11.83 -10.31
C ALA A 215 8.48 11.27 -11.67
N TYR A 216 9.59 11.81 -12.22
CA TYR A 216 10.15 11.31 -13.47
C TYR A 216 10.73 9.89 -13.37
N MET A 217 10.91 9.31 -12.20
CA MET A 217 11.43 7.94 -12.05
C MET A 217 10.39 6.87 -12.45
N GLY A 218 9.10 7.19 -12.35
CA GLY A 218 8.02 6.23 -12.68
C GLY A 218 7.75 5.23 -11.55
N ASP A 219 6.93 4.22 -11.85
CA ASP A 219 6.53 3.18 -10.91
C ASP A 219 7.57 2.03 -10.89
N PRO A 220 8.17 1.68 -9.73
CA PRO A 220 9.06 0.53 -9.61
C PRO A 220 8.40 -0.81 -9.99
N MET A 221 7.08 -0.93 -9.92
CA MET A 221 6.36 -2.13 -10.33
C MET A 221 6.50 -2.39 -11.84
N ASP A 222 6.56 -1.34 -12.67
CA ASP A 222 6.81 -1.49 -14.11
C ASP A 222 8.18 -2.12 -14.37
N VAL A 223 9.19 -1.75 -13.58
CA VAL A 223 10.54 -2.34 -13.64
C VAL A 223 10.49 -3.82 -13.27
N LEU A 224 9.77 -4.18 -12.20
CA LEU A 224 9.59 -5.57 -11.78
C LEU A 224 8.90 -6.39 -12.88
N MET A 225 7.82 -5.88 -13.47
CA MET A 225 7.08 -6.56 -14.53
C MET A 225 7.94 -6.77 -15.77
N HIS A 226 8.73 -5.77 -16.17
CA HIS A 226 9.65 -5.89 -17.31
C HIS A 226 10.79 -6.90 -17.01
N ALA A 227 11.33 -6.89 -15.79
CA ALA A 227 12.33 -7.88 -15.37
C ALA A 227 11.75 -9.30 -15.36
N MET A 228 10.51 -9.48 -14.91
CA MET A 228 9.83 -10.78 -14.98
C MET A 228 9.69 -11.26 -16.43
N LEU A 229 9.28 -10.39 -17.35
CA LEU A 229 9.18 -10.71 -18.77
C LEU A 229 10.53 -11.15 -19.36
N GLY A 230 11.61 -10.45 -19.04
CA GLY A 230 12.91 -10.64 -19.67
C GLY A 230 13.82 -11.67 -18.98
N LEU A 231 13.62 -11.94 -17.67
CA LEU A 231 14.61 -12.65 -16.86
C LEU A 231 14.09 -13.89 -16.15
N ARG A 232 12.82 -13.91 -15.68
CA ARG A 232 12.30 -14.93 -14.75
C ARG A 232 12.52 -16.36 -15.23
N ASP A 233 12.29 -16.61 -16.50
CA ASP A 233 12.31 -17.96 -17.08
C ASP A 233 13.61 -18.31 -17.81
N ARG A 234 14.67 -17.48 -17.68
CA ARG A 234 16.00 -17.81 -18.19
C ARG A 234 16.68 -18.92 -17.35
N PRO A 235 17.65 -19.63 -17.93
CA PRO A 235 18.46 -20.59 -17.18
C PRO A 235 19.04 -19.99 -15.89
N LEU A 236 19.18 -20.82 -14.85
CA LEU A 236 19.63 -20.35 -13.54
C LEU A 236 20.97 -19.60 -13.59
N VAL A 237 21.91 -20.09 -14.39
CA VAL A 237 23.24 -19.49 -14.54
C VAL A 237 23.15 -18.08 -15.14
N ASP A 238 22.26 -17.90 -16.11
CA ASP A 238 22.03 -16.57 -16.72
C ASP A 238 21.39 -15.62 -15.72
N ARG A 239 20.40 -16.09 -14.95
CA ARG A 239 19.76 -15.28 -13.90
C ARG A 239 20.74 -14.85 -12.82
N GLN A 240 21.70 -15.70 -12.45
CA GLN A 240 22.76 -15.34 -11.51
C GLN A 240 23.67 -14.25 -12.07
N GLY A 241 24.04 -14.34 -13.36
CA GLY A 241 24.79 -13.29 -14.05
C GLY A 241 24.02 -11.96 -14.09
N TRP A 242 22.74 -12.01 -14.44
CA TRP A 242 21.89 -10.80 -14.43
C TRP A 242 21.74 -10.22 -13.01
N ARG A 243 21.63 -11.04 -11.98
CA ARG A 243 21.61 -10.56 -10.60
C ARG A 243 22.86 -9.75 -10.28
N ALA A 244 24.05 -10.22 -10.64
CA ALA A 244 25.29 -9.47 -10.42
C ALA A 244 25.29 -8.11 -11.15
N LEU A 245 24.71 -8.03 -12.37
CA LEU A 245 24.56 -6.77 -13.08
C LEU A 245 23.57 -5.82 -12.38
N PHE A 246 22.43 -6.32 -11.88
CA PHE A 246 21.47 -5.53 -11.11
C PHE A 246 22.08 -5.05 -9.79
N ASP A 247 22.79 -5.90 -9.07
CA ASP A 247 23.47 -5.54 -7.83
C ASP A 247 24.50 -4.43 -8.08
N TYR A 248 25.21 -4.45 -9.22
CA TYR A 248 26.19 -3.45 -9.57
C TYR A 248 25.59 -2.12 -10.05
N TYR A 249 24.60 -2.17 -10.96
CA TYR A 249 24.07 -0.96 -11.63
C TYR A 249 22.86 -0.35 -10.94
N ILE A 250 22.11 -1.11 -10.12
CA ILE A 250 20.80 -0.69 -9.57
C ILE A 250 20.82 -0.65 -8.04
N PHE A 251 21.33 -1.70 -7.39
CA PHE A 251 21.23 -1.85 -5.92
C PHE A 251 22.49 -1.43 -5.17
N GLY A 252 23.60 -1.21 -5.86
CA GLY A 252 24.86 -0.72 -5.29
C GLY A 252 24.91 0.80 -5.20
N ASP A 253 26.11 1.32 -4.87
CA ASP A 253 26.38 2.77 -4.89
C ASP A 253 26.40 3.29 -6.33
N ASN A 254 25.54 4.24 -6.65
CA ASN A 254 25.39 4.85 -7.98
C ASN A 254 26.68 5.51 -8.50
N ALA A 255 27.63 5.88 -7.63
CA ALA A 255 28.90 6.47 -8.04
C ALA A 255 29.86 5.43 -8.64
N VAL A 256 29.83 4.18 -8.15
CA VAL A 256 30.79 3.13 -8.53
C VAL A 256 30.76 2.82 -10.03
N PRO A 257 29.60 2.60 -10.68
CA PRO A 257 29.56 2.25 -12.12
C PRO A 257 30.09 3.35 -13.05
N ARG A 258 30.18 4.59 -12.58
CA ARG A 258 30.59 5.75 -13.40
C ARG A 258 31.93 6.37 -13.01
N ALA A 259 32.49 5.99 -11.86
CA ALA A 259 33.70 6.61 -11.29
C ALA A 259 34.92 6.59 -12.24
N HIS A 260 35.04 5.59 -13.09
CA HIS A 260 36.14 5.40 -14.03
C HIS A 260 35.83 5.93 -15.45
N LEU A 261 34.64 6.50 -15.66
CA LEU A 261 34.22 7.00 -16.97
C LEU A 261 34.34 8.52 -17.04
N PRO A 262 34.86 9.08 -18.16
CA PRO A 262 34.74 10.50 -18.42
C PRO A 262 33.27 10.95 -18.40
N GLU A 263 32.99 12.14 -17.85
CA GLU A 263 31.63 12.64 -17.66
C GLU A 263 30.76 12.58 -18.94
N GLN A 264 31.34 12.98 -20.08
CA GLN A 264 30.66 12.99 -21.38
C GLN A 264 30.30 11.59 -21.91
N THR A 265 30.83 10.52 -21.33
CA THR A 265 30.58 9.13 -21.76
C THR A 265 29.66 8.35 -20.81
N GLN A 266 29.25 8.95 -19.69
CA GLN A 266 28.46 8.27 -18.67
C GLN A 266 27.04 7.89 -19.16
N GLY A 267 26.45 8.67 -20.06
CA GLY A 267 25.16 8.31 -20.68
C GLY A 267 24.06 8.03 -19.66
N ALA A 268 23.51 6.81 -19.65
CA ALA A 268 22.49 6.38 -18.70
C ALA A 268 22.99 6.27 -17.24
N LEU A 269 24.31 6.25 -17.02
CA LEU A 269 24.93 6.19 -15.70
C LEU A 269 25.16 7.60 -15.10
N ALA A 270 24.97 8.66 -15.89
CA ALA A 270 25.03 10.03 -15.38
C ALA A 270 23.93 10.28 -14.32
N ASP A 271 24.06 11.40 -13.60
CA ASP A 271 23.04 11.77 -12.61
C ASP A 271 21.64 11.77 -13.22
N MET A 272 20.70 11.16 -12.51
CA MET A 272 19.32 11.05 -12.98
C MET A 272 18.62 12.41 -12.87
N ASN A 273 18.11 12.88 -14.01
CA ASN A 273 17.28 14.07 -14.14
C ASN A 273 16.18 13.81 -15.19
N GLU A 274 15.31 14.77 -15.44
CA GLU A 274 14.19 14.61 -16.36
C GLU A 274 14.65 14.26 -17.79
N GLU A 275 15.76 14.86 -18.26
CA GLU A 275 16.29 14.60 -19.59
C GLU A 275 16.83 13.17 -19.72
N ASN A 276 17.64 12.75 -18.76
CA ASN A 276 18.22 11.40 -18.74
C ASN A 276 17.11 10.33 -18.56
N ALA A 277 16.13 10.59 -17.69
CA ALA A 277 14.97 9.72 -17.51
C ALA A 277 14.15 9.58 -18.81
N ARG A 278 13.92 10.68 -19.55
CA ARG A 278 13.22 10.63 -20.86
C ARG A 278 14.00 9.79 -21.86
N ARG A 279 15.32 10.00 -21.97
CA ARG A 279 16.20 9.24 -22.88
C ARG A 279 16.14 7.74 -22.59
N ILE A 280 16.21 7.34 -21.32
CA ILE A 280 16.10 5.92 -20.91
C ILE A 280 14.73 5.36 -21.29
N ARG A 281 13.64 6.10 -21.00
CA ARG A 281 12.29 5.68 -21.38
C ARG A 281 12.13 5.46 -22.88
N ASP A 282 12.67 6.34 -23.71
CA ASP A 282 12.58 6.22 -25.16
C ASP A 282 13.26 4.93 -25.64
N VAL A 283 14.42 4.59 -25.05
CA VAL A 283 15.12 3.33 -25.34
C VAL A 283 14.29 2.12 -24.94
N VAL A 284 13.73 2.11 -23.71
CA VAL A 284 12.90 1.02 -23.21
C VAL A 284 11.62 0.88 -24.03
N ALA A 285 10.92 1.98 -24.29
CA ALA A 285 9.68 1.98 -25.09
C ALA A 285 9.91 1.48 -26.53
N TYR A 286 11.03 1.84 -27.14
CA TYR A 286 11.41 1.33 -28.46
C TYR A 286 11.67 -0.19 -28.42
N SER A 287 12.34 -0.68 -27.38
CA SER A 287 12.66 -2.10 -27.22
C SER A 287 11.41 -2.97 -26.99
N LEU A 288 10.40 -2.43 -26.30
CA LEU A 288 9.14 -3.13 -26.03
C LEU A 288 8.21 -3.27 -27.25
N LYS A 289 8.46 -2.51 -28.32
CA LYS A 289 7.69 -2.60 -29.59
C LYS A 289 8.20 -3.68 -30.55
N ARG A 290 9.29 -4.34 -30.22
CA ARG A 290 9.88 -5.45 -30.99
C ARG A 290 9.41 -6.79 -30.45
#